data_c846facc1f77abe79704c3ad1d80f171
#
_entry.id   c846facc1f77abe79704c3ad1d80f171
#
_cell.length_a   1.000
_cell.length_b   1.000
_cell.length_c   1.000
_cell.angle_alpha   90.00
_cell.angle_beta   90.00
_cell.angle_gamma   90.00
#
_symmetry.space_group_name_H-M   'P 1'
#
loop_
_entity.id
_entity.type
_entity.pdbx_description
1 polymer ?
#
loop_
_entity_poly.entity_id
_entity_poly.type
_entity_poly.pdbx_seq_one_letter_code
_entity_poly.pdbx_strand_id
1 'polypeptide(L)'
;SFEEIIQKGLRMIGQGMHGFVGNDHTKFENLDEELANPTDLRIFSIASALEEGYSIERIHELTKIDSWFLSKLKNIVDYKVKLSTYNKIEDLPEDVLRQAKVLGFSDFQIARFVLKASGNMEKENLAVRARRKALNILPAVKRINTVASEHPELTNYLYMTYATTGYDVNYYKNEKSVVVLGSGAYRIGSSVEFDWCSVNAVQTARKLGYKSIMINYNPETVSTDYDMCDRLYFDELSFERVLDVIDLEQPGGVIVSVGGQIPNNLAMKLHRQSVPVLGTSPLSIDRAENRHKFSAMLDQLGIDQPAWKELTSLEDMEEFVNKVGYPVLVRPSYVLSGAAMNVCYNEDELKEFLQMAKEVSKEYPVVVSQFMQDTKEIEFDAVAQNGEVVEYAISEHIEYAGVHSGDATLVFPAQKIYFETARRIKKIGRRIAKRIKTFPVRSTCSSWLRIMK
;
A
#
# COMPACT_ATOMS: atom_id res chain seq x y z
N SER A 1 17.25 -4.02 -16.35
CA SER A 1 16.92 -3.49 -17.68
C SER A 1 16.08 -2.23 -17.56
N PHE A 2 15.99 -1.45 -18.64
CA PHE A 2 15.14 -0.26 -18.67
C PHE A 2 13.67 -0.63 -18.49
N GLU A 3 13.22 -1.69 -19.11
CA GLU A 3 11.88 -2.21 -19.02
C GLU A 3 11.52 -2.59 -17.55
N GLU A 4 12.42 -3.25 -16.85
CA GLU A 4 12.23 -3.63 -15.45
C GLU A 4 12.10 -2.41 -14.54
N ILE A 5 12.96 -1.41 -14.73
CA ILE A 5 12.96 -0.19 -13.91
C ILE A 5 11.66 0.59 -14.11
N ILE A 6 11.19 0.77 -15.33
CA ILE A 6 9.93 1.47 -15.63
C ILE A 6 8.74 0.73 -15.01
N GLN A 7 8.68 -0.59 -15.17
CA GLN A 7 7.60 -1.40 -14.58
C GLN A 7 7.58 -1.30 -13.05
N LYS A 8 8.73 -1.42 -12.40
CA LYS A 8 8.86 -1.26 -10.94
C LYS A 8 8.51 0.13 -10.48
N GLY A 9 9.05 1.17 -11.12
CA GLY A 9 8.78 2.56 -10.77
C GLY A 9 7.29 2.90 -10.82
N LEU A 10 6.60 2.45 -11.87
CA LEU A 10 5.15 2.67 -12.01
C LEU A 10 4.34 1.91 -10.94
N ARG A 11 4.76 0.72 -10.53
CA ARG A 11 4.11 0.01 -9.39
C ARG A 11 4.30 0.75 -8.06
N MET A 12 5.42 1.45 -7.88
CA MET A 12 5.72 2.23 -6.67
C MET A 12 4.81 3.46 -6.51
N ILE A 13 4.18 3.95 -7.60
CA ILE A 13 3.15 5.00 -7.53
C ILE A 13 1.98 4.53 -6.66
N GLY A 14 1.62 3.25 -6.71
CA GLY A 14 0.42 2.72 -6.06
C GLY A 14 -0.85 3.11 -6.82
N GLN A 15 -1.95 3.38 -6.11
CA GLN A 15 -3.22 3.86 -6.68
C GLN A 15 -3.78 2.99 -7.82
N GLY A 16 -3.62 1.65 -7.72
CA GLY A 16 -4.08 0.72 -8.74
C GLY A 16 -3.16 0.58 -9.95
N MET A 17 -1.99 1.20 -9.93
CA MET A 17 -1.00 1.03 -10.99
C MET A 17 -0.23 -0.29 -10.82
N HIS A 18 -0.25 -1.11 -11.85
CA HIS A 18 0.38 -2.42 -11.88
C HIS A 18 1.68 -2.48 -12.67
N GLY A 19 2.04 -1.40 -13.34
CA GLY A 19 3.21 -1.23 -14.19
C GLY A 19 2.91 -0.39 -15.42
N PHE A 20 3.69 -0.53 -16.46
CA PHE A 20 3.47 0.20 -17.71
C PHE A 20 2.19 -0.23 -18.44
N VAL A 21 1.83 -1.51 -18.34
CA VAL A 21 0.64 -2.10 -18.98
C VAL A 21 -0.23 -2.83 -17.95
N GLY A 22 -1.52 -2.98 -18.26
CA GLY A 22 -2.45 -3.72 -17.43
C GLY A 22 -3.08 -2.90 -16.32
N ASN A 23 -3.17 -1.59 -16.46
CA ASN A 23 -3.84 -0.68 -15.54
C ASN A 23 -5.34 -0.56 -15.87
N ASP A 24 -6.21 -0.41 -14.87
CA ASP A 24 -7.67 -0.47 -15.05
C ASP A 24 -8.31 0.84 -15.54
N HIS A 25 -7.63 1.99 -15.39
CA HIS A 25 -8.26 3.32 -15.43
C HIS A 25 -7.63 4.30 -16.42
N THR A 26 -6.90 3.81 -17.42
CA THR A 26 -6.26 4.66 -18.41
C THR A 26 -7.01 4.65 -19.74
N LYS A 27 -8.17 5.31 -19.79
CA LYS A 27 -8.87 5.59 -21.05
C LYS A 27 -8.65 7.05 -21.40
N PHE A 28 -8.22 7.29 -22.62
CA PHE A 28 -8.00 8.62 -23.17
C PHE A 28 -8.98 8.88 -24.31
N GLU A 29 -9.61 10.05 -24.32
CA GLU A 29 -10.54 10.44 -25.39
C GLU A 29 -9.79 10.81 -26.67
N ASN A 30 -8.63 11.45 -26.54
CA ASN A 30 -7.80 11.90 -27.64
C ASN A 30 -6.31 11.61 -27.35
N LEU A 31 -5.81 10.47 -27.83
CA LEU A 31 -4.42 10.07 -27.62
C LEU A 31 -3.40 11.02 -28.24
N ASP A 32 -3.68 11.61 -29.41
CA ASP A 32 -2.76 12.54 -30.07
C ASP A 32 -2.55 13.79 -29.21
N GLU A 33 -3.60 14.29 -28.59
CA GLU A 33 -3.53 15.45 -27.71
C GLU A 33 -2.76 15.14 -26.42
N GLU A 34 -3.05 14.00 -25.78
CA GLU A 34 -2.36 13.54 -24.57
C GLU A 34 -0.86 13.26 -24.79
N LEU A 35 -0.51 12.79 -25.99
CA LEU A 35 0.88 12.59 -26.37
C LEU A 35 1.59 13.92 -26.68
N ALA A 36 0.91 14.86 -27.32
CA ALA A 36 1.48 16.14 -27.68
C ALA A 36 1.64 17.08 -26.47
N ASN A 37 0.65 17.07 -25.56
CA ASN A 37 0.62 17.93 -24.37
C ASN A 37 0.98 17.11 -23.13
N PRO A 38 2.19 17.26 -22.56
CA PRO A 38 2.64 16.42 -21.47
C PRO A 38 1.83 16.67 -20.19
N THR A 39 1.21 15.60 -19.69
CA THR A 39 0.58 15.53 -18.38
C THR A 39 1.29 14.47 -17.52
N ASP A 40 0.92 14.34 -16.26
CA ASP A 40 1.36 13.24 -15.37
C ASP A 40 0.92 11.85 -15.87
N LEU A 41 -0.09 11.80 -16.76
CA LEU A 41 -0.60 10.56 -17.35
C LEU A 41 0.10 10.17 -18.66
N ARG A 42 1.02 11.00 -19.18
CA ARG A 42 1.66 10.78 -20.48
C ARG A 42 2.30 9.40 -20.64
N ILE A 43 2.90 8.85 -19.58
CA ILE A 43 3.50 7.51 -19.65
C ILE A 43 2.45 6.43 -19.95
N PHE A 44 1.25 6.58 -19.44
CA PHE A 44 0.13 5.65 -19.68
C PHE A 44 -0.53 5.91 -21.04
N SER A 45 -0.56 7.16 -21.53
CA SER A 45 -1.04 7.42 -22.88
C SER A 45 -0.11 6.84 -23.95
N ILE A 46 1.21 6.81 -23.70
CA ILE A 46 2.16 6.08 -24.55
C ILE A 46 1.85 4.58 -24.57
N ALA A 47 1.55 3.97 -23.40
CA ALA A 47 1.18 2.57 -23.34
C ALA A 47 -0.09 2.29 -24.18
N SER A 48 -1.13 3.12 -24.03
CA SER A 48 -2.37 3.01 -24.78
C SER A 48 -2.16 3.17 -26.30
N ALA A 49 -1.34 4.16 -26.70
CA ALA A 49 -1.03 4.37 -28.13
C ALA A 49 -0.30 3.17 -28.75
N LEU A 50 0.68 2.59 -28.01
CA LEU A 50 1.36 1.37 -28.47
C LEU A 50 0.41 0.17 -28.55
N GLU A 51 -0.53 0.04 -27.61
CA GLU A 51 -1.56 -1.01 -27.63
C GLU A 51 -2.56 -0.84 -28.77
N GLU A 52 -2.86 0.40 -29.17
CA GLU A 52 -3.69 0.73 -30.34
C GLU A 52 -2.95 0.66 -31.68
N GLY A 53 -1.63 0.37 -31.64
CA GLY A 53 -0.84 0.13 -32.85
C GLY A 53 -0.16 1.37 -33.42
N TYR A 54 -0.02 2.45 -32.67
CA TYR A 54 0.76 3.62 -33.10
C TYR A 54 2.21 3.20 -33.34
N SER A 55 2.83 3.74 -34.41
CA SER A 55 4.24 3.49 -34.67
C SER A 55 5.13 4.31 -33.72
N ILE A 56 6.36 3.83 -33.53
CA ILE A 56 7.36 4.55 -32.73
C ILE A 56 7.61 5.93 -33.30
N GLU A 57 7.67 6.06 -34.63
CA GLU A 57 7.87 7.32 -35.34
C GLU A 57 6.74 8.32 -35.03
N ARG A 58 5.47 7.85 -35.07
CA ARG A 58 4.31 8.69 -34.74
C ARG A 58 4.34 9.18 -33.31
N ILE A 59 4.64 8.29 -32.36
CA ILE A 59 4.74 8.65 -30.94
C ILE A 59 5.91 9.62 -30.72
N HIS A 60 7.05 9.38 -31.37
CA HIS A 60 8.20 10.32 -31.36
C HIS A 60 7.83 11.69 -31.91
N GLU A 61 7.13 11.75 -33.03
CA GLU A 61 6.68 13.04 -33.63
C GLU A 61 5.82 13.84 -32.65
N LEU A 62 4.94 13.21 -31.93
CA LEU A 62 4.04 13.85 -30.95
C LEU A 62 4.76 14.21 -29.64
N THR A 63 5.49 13.27 -29.09
CA THR A 63 6.05 13.38 -27.73
C THR A 63 7.42 14.01 -27.67
N LYS A 64 8.19 13.95 -28.76
CA LYS A 64 9.64 14.26 -28.86
C LYS A 64 10.52 13.35 -27.98
N ILE A 65 9.98 12.25 -27.43
CA ILE A 65 10.76 11.27 -26.70
C ILE A 65 11.60 10.45 -27.68
N ASP A 66 12.86 10.21 -27.33
CA ASP A 66 13.78 9.45 -28.17
C ASP A 66 13.25 8.04 -28.48
N SER A 67 13.40 7.64 -29.75
CA SER A 67 12.90 6.37 -30.26
C SER A 67 13.48 5.14 -29.57
N TRP A 68 14.68 5.26 -28.96
CA TRP A 68 15.26 4.18 -28.18
C TRP A 68 14.39 3.86 -26.94
N PHE A 69 13.97 4.90 -26.19
CA PHE A 69 13.07 4.70 -25.04
C PHE A 69 11.73 4.13 -25.46
N LEU A 70 11.16 4.65 -26.55
CA LEU A 70 9.88 4.17 -27.07
C LEU A 70 9.98 2.69 -27.53
N SER A 71 11.10 2.30 -28.14
CA SER A 71 11.35 0.89 -28.50
C SER A 71 11.41 -0.03 -27.28
N LYS A 72 12.00 0.45 -26.18
CA LYS A 72 12.03 -0.28 -24.92
C LYS A 72 10.64 -0.45 -24.30
N LEU A 73 9.83 0.60 -24.33
CA LEU A 73 8.44 0.54 -23.88
C LEU A 73 7.61 -0.39 -24.75
N LYS A 74 7.82 -0.37 -26.07
CA LYS A 74 7.17 -1.29 -26.99
C LYS A 74 7.46 -2.76 -26.69
N ASN A 75 8.68 -3.11 -26.27
CA ASN A 75 9.01 -4.48 -25.84
C ASN A 75 8.07 -5.00 -24.74
N ILE A 76 7.65 -4.11 -23.81
CA ILE A 76 6.71 -4.48 -22.73
C ILE A 76 5.33 -4.77 -23.34
N VAL A 77 4.84 -3.90 -24.23
CA VAL A 77 3.53 -4.08 -24.88
C VAL A 77 3.51 -5.37 -25.71
N ASP A 78 4.51 -5.58 -26.55
CA ASP A 78 4.62 -6.79 -27.39
C ASP A 78 4.65 -8.05 -26.52
N TYR A 79 5.35 -8.00 -25.38
CA TYR A 79 5.41 -9.15 -24.47
C TYR A 79 4.10 -9.39 -23.70
N LYS A 80 3.35 -8.35 -23.37
CA LYS A 80 1.96 -8.47 -22.86
C LYS A 80 1.10 -9.26 -23.85
N VAL A 81 1.17 -8.92 -25.15
CA VAL A 81 0.42 -9.65 -26.20
C VAL A 81 0.82 -11.12 -26.20
N LYS A 82 2.12 -11.42 -26.15
CA LYS A 82 2.63 -12.79 -26.07
C LYS A 82 2.10 -13.54 -24.84
N LEU A 83 2.12 -12.95 -23.65
CA LEU A 83 1.55 -13.56 -22.44
C LEU A 83 0.05 -13.83 -22.57
N SER A 84 -0.68 -12.94 -23.23
CA SER A 84 -2.13 -13.07 -23.44
C SER A 84 -2.53 -14.20 -24.42
N THR A 85 -1.57 -14.83 -25.12
CA THR A 85 -1.86 -16.02 -25.96
C THR A 85 -2.03 -17.28 -25.13
N TYR A 86 -1.55 -17.29 -23.89
CA TYR A 86 -1.73 -18.41 -22.96
C TYR A 86 -3.04 -18.25 -22.16
N ASN A 87 -3.55 -19.37 -21.64
CA ASN A 87 -4.80 -19.38 -20.85
C ASN A 87 -4.62 -20.09 -19.50
N LYS A 88 -3.46 -20.68 -19.24
CA LYS A 88 -3.14 -21.34 -17.97
C LYS A 88 -1.69 -21.05 -17.58
N ILE A 89 -1.44 -20.89 -16.30
CA ILE A 89 -0.12 -20.59 -15.75
C ILE A 89 0.83 -21.80 -15.95
N GLU A 90 0.29 -23.00 -15.85
CA GLU A 90 1.04 -24.25 -16.01
C GLU A 90 1.58 -24.42 -17.42
N ASP A 91 0.91 -23.85 -18.42
CA ASP A 91 1.28 -23.96 -19.84
C ASP A 91 2.38 -22.96 -20.26
N LEU A 92 2.75 -22.03 -19.36
CA LEU A 92 3.83 -21.07 -19.63
C LEU A 92 5.17 -21.81 -19.75
N PRO A 93 5.86 -21.73 -20.92
CA PRO A 93 7.23 -22.23 -21.05
C PRO A 93 8.19 -21.49 -20.11
N GLU A 94 9.27 -22.17 -19.72
CA GLU A 94 10.26 -21.58 -18.81
C GLU A 94 10.88 -20.31 -19.38
N ASP A 95 11.27 -20.31 -20.63
CA ASP A 95 11.88 -19.18 -21.33
C ASP A 95 10.93 -17.97 -21.39
N VAL A 96 9.64 -18.22 -21.64
CA VAL A 96 8.60 -17.17 -21.66
C VAL A 96 8.42 -16.57 -20.28
N LEU A 97 8.30 -17.39 -19.24
CA LEU A 97 8.15 -16.90 -17.87
C LEU A 97 9.40 -16.15 -17.40
N ARG A 98 10.59 -16.68 -17.71
CA ARG A 98 11.88 -16.03 -17.38
C ARG A 98 12.00 -14.66 -18.05
N GLN A 99 11.73 -14.57 -19.34
CA GLN A 99 11.80 -13.32 -20.08
C GLN A 99 10.76 -12.29 -19.60
N ALA A 100 9.55 -12.74 -19.23
CA ALA A 100 8.57 -11.86 -18.59
C ALA A 100 9.14 -11.21 -17.31
N LYS A 101 9.77 -12.01 -16.45
CA LYS A 101 10.40 -11.49 -15.23
C LYS A 101 11.56 -10.54 -15.54
N VAL A 102 12.39 -10.81 -16.53
CA VAL A 102 13.49 -9.93 -16.99
C VAL A 102 12.96 -8.60 -17.52
N LEU A 103 11.80 -8.59 -18.17
CA LEU A 103 11.11 -7.37 -18.62
C LEU A 103 10.32 -6.67 -17.50
N GLY A 104 10.41 -7.14 -16.26
CA GLY A 104 9.84 -6.50 -15.10
C GLY A 104 8.36 -6.78 -14.85
N PHE A 105 7.74 -7.75 -15.53
CA PHE A 105 6.37 -8.16 -15.21
C PHE A 105 6.30 -8.76 -13.81
N SER A 106 5.37 -8.25 -12.99
CA SER A 106 5.07 -8.84 -11.68
C SER A 106 4.32 -10.17 -11.84
N ASP A 107 4.36 -11.00 -10.80
CA ASP A 107 3.58 -12.24 -10.77
C ASP A 107 2.06 -11.93 -10.96
N PHE A 108 1.60 -10.78 -10.45
CA PHE A 108 0.25 -10.28 -10.65
C PHE A 108 -0.07 -9.97 -12.12
N GLN A 109 0.79 -9.21 -12.81
CA GLN A 109 0.60 -8.88 -14.23
C GLN A 109 0.60 -10.15 -15.10
N ILE A 110 1.52 -11.09 -14.84
CA ILE A 110 1.57 -12.37 -15.56
C ILE A 110 0.27 -13.13 -15.37
N ALA A 111 -0.21 -13.28 -14.13
CA ALA A 111 -1.49 -13.94 -13.85
C ALA A 111 -2.65 -13.25 -14.58
N ARG A 112 -2.71 -11.92 -14.53
CA ARG A 112 -3.74 -11.12 -15.17
C ARG A 112 -3.83 -11.34 -16.69
N PHE A 113 -2.68 -11.32 -17.36
CA PHE A 113 -2.66 -11.45 -18.82
C PHE A 113 -2.91 -12.88 -19.28
N VAL A 114 -2.34 -13.87 -18.59
CA VAL A 114 -2.53 -15.28 -18.91
C VAL A 114 -3.98 -15.73 -18.65
N LEU A 115 -4.54 -15.37 -17.51
CA LEU A 115 -5.87 -15.83 -17.10
C LEU A 115 -7.00 -14.89 -17.56
N LYS A 116 -6.67 -13.72 -18.12
CA LYS A 116 -7.62 -12.68 -18.52
C LYS A 116 -8.57 -12.30 -17.38
N ALA A 117 -8.02 -12.25 -16.16
CA ALA A 117 -8.75 -12.02 -14.92
C ALA A 117 -8.52 -10.60 -14.38
N SER A 118 -9.41 -10.16 -13.50
CA SER A 118 -9.33 -8.89 -12.79
C SER A 118 -9.77 -9.05 -11.34
N GLY A 119 -9.53 -8.04 -10.50
CA GLY A 119 -9.94 -8.04 -9.11
C GLY A 119 -8.88 -8.64 -8.18
N ASN A 120 -9.32 -9.22 -7.07
CA ASN A 120 -8.40 -9.82 -6.09
C ASN A 120 -7.81 -11.12 -6.63
N MET A 121 -6.60 -11.03 -7.12
CA MET A 121 -5.87 -12.14 -7.75
C MET A 121 -4.77 -12.72 -6.86
N GLU A 122 -4.96 -12.72 -5.54
CA GLU A 122 -3.92 -13.23 -4.61
C GLU A 122 -3.56 -14.69 -4.88
N LYS A 123 -4.58 -15.54 -5.12
CA LYS A 123 -4.38 -16.96 -5.41
C LYS A 123 -3.63 -17.17 -6.73
N GLU A 124 -4.00 -16.43 -7.76
CA GLU A 124 -3.41 -16.47 -9.09
C GLU A 124 -1.96 -15.95 -9.08
N ASN A 125 -1.70 -14.88 -8.33
CA ASN A 125 -0.37 -14.36 -8.09
C ASN A 125 0.52 -15.43 -7.44
N LEU A 126 0.03 -16.11 -6.41
CA LEU A 126 0.75 -17.20 -5.74
C LEU A 126 0.97 -18.42 -6.67
N ALA A 127 0.06 -18.68 -7.61
CA ALA A 127 0.26 -19.75 -8.61
C ALA A 127 1.43 -19.42 -9.56
N VAL A 128 1.55 -18.18 -10.03
CA VAL A 128 2.72 -17.73 -10.82
C VAL A 128 4.00 -17.85 -9.99
N ARG A 129 3.96 -17.41 -8.73
CA ARG A 129 5.10 -17.55 -7.80
C ARG A 129 5.51 -18.99 -7.64
N ALA A 130 4.57 -19.90 -7.41
CA ALA A 130 4.86 -21.32 -7.28
C ALA A 130 5.49 -21.88 -8.56
N ARG A 131 4.95 -21.54 -9.74
CA ARG A 131 5.48 -21.98 -11.04
C ARG A 131 6.91 -21.49 -11.26
N ARG A 132 7.20 -20.20 -11.03
CA ARG A 132 8.56 -19.66 -11.22
C ARG A 132 9.57 -20.26 -10.23
N LYS A 133 9.17 -20.51 -8.97
CA LYS A 133 10.03 -21.20 -7.98
C LYS A 133 10.33 -22.64 -8.41
N ALA A 134 9.34 -23.38 -8.90
CA ALA A 134 9.52 -24.75 -9.41
C ALA A 134 10.48 -24.80 -10.62
N LEU A 135 10.52 -23.77 -11.44
CA LEU A 135 11.44 -23.61 -12.57
C LEU A 135 12.77 -22.93 -12.20
N ASN A 136 13.02 -22.71 -10.90
CA ASN A 136 14.20 -22.00 -10.42
C ASN A 136 14.39 -20.60 -11.05
N ILE A 137 13.28 -19.91 -11.32
CA ILE A 137 13.27 -18.50 -11.76
C ILE A 137 13.16 -17.63 -10.50
N LEU A 138 14.30 -17.29 -9.94
CA LEU A 138 14.44 -16.52 -8.70
C LEU A 138 15.15 -15.20 -8.99
N PRO A 139 14.83 -14.13 -8.28
CA PRO A 139 15.53 -12.85 -8.45
C PRO A 139 16.95 -12.94 -7.90
N ALA A 140 17.88 -12.30 -8.56
CA ALA A 140 19.19 -11.98 -8.02
C ALA A 140 19.09 -10.82 -7.03
N VAL A 141 20.02 -10.74 -6.08
CA VAL A 141 20.15 -9.60 -5.15
C VAL A 141 21.48 -8.92 -5.40
N LYS A 142 21.43 -7.67 -5.77
CA LYS A 142 22.58 -6.86 -6.14
C LYS A 142 22.70 -5.62 -5.25
N ARG A 143 23.95 -5.17 -5.05
CA ARG A 143 24.22 -3.89 -4.40
C ARG A 143 24.03 -2.76 -5.39
N ILE A 144 23.46 -1.65 -4.90
CA ILE A 144 23.42 -0.41 -5.65
C ILE A 144 24.78 0.24 -5.53
N ASN A 145 25.48 0.41 -6.65
CA ASN A 145 26.72 1.14 -6.68
C ASN A 145 26.45 2.62 -6.99
N THR A 146 26.73 3.50 -6.04
CA THR A 146 26.45 4.94 -6.13
C THR A 146 27.53 5.73 -6.88
N VAL A 147 28.66 5.09 -7.23
CA VAL A 147 29.80 5.70 -7.92
C VAL A 147 30.08 5.04 -9.27
N ALA A 148 29.06 4.59 -9.95
CA ALA A 148 29.11 4.04 -11.32
C ALA A 148 30.12 2.89 -11.48
N SER A 149 30.37 2.12 -10.43
CA SER A 149 31.35 1.03 -10.36
C SER A 149 32.83 1.46 -10.50
N GLU A 150 33.13 2.72 -10.34
CA GLU A 150 34.52 3.21 -10.31
C GLU A 150 35.28 2.69 -9.08
N HIS A 151 34.56 2.45 -7.98
CA HIS A 151 35.09 1.85 -6.76
C HIS A 151 34.17 0.73 -6.26
N PRO A 152 34.73 -0.29 -5.57
CA PRO A 152 33.93 -1.33 -4.92
C PRO A 152 32.96 -0.69 -3.91
N GLU A 153 31.68 -0.98 -4.03
CA GLU A 153 30.65 -0.50 -3.11
C GLU A 153 30.39 -1.55 -2.03
N LEU A 154 30.48 -1.12 -0.78
CA LEU A 154 30.26 -1.96 0.40
C LEU A 154 29.02 -1.57 1.19
N THR A 155 28.22 -0.60 0.69
CA THR A 155 26.98 -0.19 1.34
C THR A 155 25.98 -1.34 1.44
N ASN A 156 25.04 -1.20 2.34
CA ASN A 156 23.98 -2.16 2.57
C ASN A 156 22.77 -1.97 1.62
N TYR A 157 22.90 -1.14 0.57
CA TYR A 157 21.86 -0.88 -0.42
C TYR A 157 21.72 -2.03 -1.40
N LEU A 158 20.58 -2.71 -1.34
CA LEU A 158 20.27 -3.88 -2.15
C LEU A 158 19.06 -3.64 -3.04
N TYR A 159 19.02 -4.26 -4.19
CA TYR A 159 17.83 -4.37 -5.03
C TYR A 159 17.72 -5.76 -5.62
N MET A 160 16.51 -6.15 -6.02
CA MET A 160 16.24 -7.44 -6.63
C MET A 160 15.99 -7.29 -8.12
N THR A 161 16.56 -8.17 -8.92
CA THR A 161 16.40 -8.17 -10.39
C THR A 161 16.43 -9.57 -10.96
N TYR A 162 15.77 -9.76 -12.10
CA TYR A 162 15.87 -10.99 -12.90
C TYR A 162 16.79 -10.84 -14.11
N ALA A 163 17.35 -9.67 -14.34
CA ALA A 163 18.25 -9.40 -15.47
C ALA A 163 19.65 -10.02 -15.31
N THR A 164 19.96 -10.55 -14.14
CA THR A 164 21.25 -11.22 -13.82
C THR A 164 21.02 -12.34 -12.83
N THR A 165 22.10 -12.98 -12.40
CA THR A 165 22.10 -14.09 -11.44
C THR A 165 23.00 -13.80 -10.24
N GLY A 166 22.87 -14.60 -9.19
CA GLY A 166 23.71 -14.56 -7.99
C GLY A 166 23.37 -13.45 -7.02
N TYR A 167 24.04 -13.47 -5.88
CA TYR A 167 23.82 -12.56 -4.75
C TYR A 167 25.13 -11.84 -4.41
N ASP A 168 25.06 -10.55 -4.20
CA ASP A 168 26.19 -9.73 -3.73
C ASP A 168 26.31 -9.72 -2.20
N VAL A 169 25.43 -10.43 -1.52
CA VAL A 169 25.42 -10.60 -0.07
C VAL A 169 25.29 -12.07 0.30
N ASN A 170 25.82 -12.43 1.47
CA ASN A 170 25.69 -13.77 2.02
C ASN A 170 24.45 -13.86 2.92
N TYR A 171 23.73 -14.97 2.83
CA TYR A 171 22.60 -15.31 3.67
C TYR A 171 23.02 -16.41 4.65
N TYR A 172 22.86 -16.16 5.94
CA TYR A 172 23.23 -17.13 6.99
C TYR A 172 21.95 -17.69 7.61
N LYS A 173 21.85 -19.00 7.63
CA LYS A 173 20.74 -19.68 8.34
C LYS A 173 20.86 -19.43 9.84
N ASN A 174 19.73 -19.20 10.50
CA ASN A 174 19.64 -18.99 11.94
C ASN A 174 20.15 -17.60 12.46
N GLU A 175 20.37 -16.62 11.61
CA GLU A 175 20.52 -15.24 12.10
C GLU A 175 19.21 -14.76 12.75
N LYS A 176 19.32 -14.16 13.94
CA LYS A 176 18.18 -13.47 14.54
C LYS A 176 17.94 -12.17 13.79
N SER A 177 17.00 -12.18 12.87
CA SER A 177 16.69 -11.03 12.05
C SER A 177 15.20 -10.66 12.09
N VAL A 178 14.91 -9.40 11.82
CA VAL A 178 13.55 -8.84 11.73
C VAL A 178 13.49 -7.96 10.50
N VAL A 179 12.42 -8.12 9.71
CA VAL A 179 12.11 -7.24 8.57
C VAL A 179 11.18 -6.14 9.03
N VAL A 180 11.49 -4.91 8.65
CA VAL A 180 10.61 -3.74 8.84
C VAL A 180 10.20 -3.23 7.46
N LEU A 181 8.89 -3.07 7.25
CA LEU A 181 8.36 -2.51 6.02
C LEU A 181 8.18 -1.00 6.17
N GLY A 182 8.80 -0.23 5.29
CA GLY A 182 8.73 1.23 5.28
C GLY A 182 7.44 1.76 4.67
N SER A 183 7.32 3.08 4.58
CA SER A 183 6.11 3.77 4.14
C SER A 183 6.00 3.99 2.63
N GLY A 184 7.09 3.78 1.90
CA GLY A 184 7.15 4.13 0.49
C GLY A 184 7.19 5.64 0.25
N ALA A 185 6.68 6.09 -0.89
CA ALA A 185 6.63 7.51 -1.24
C ALA A 185 5.70 8.29 -0.31
N TYR A 186 6.10 9.50 0.06
CA TYR A 186 5.25 10.41 0.84
C TYR A 186 4.00 10.79 0.07
N ARG A 187 2.90 10.86 0.78
CA ARG A 187 1.59 11.27 0.29
C ARG A 187 0.74 11.77 1.45
N ILE A 188 -0.36 12.43 1.17
CA ILE A 188 -1.35 12.80 2.20
C ILE A 188 -1.76 11.54 2.97
N GLY A 189 -1.62 11.58 4.30
CA GLY A 189 -1.91 10.46 5.21
C GLY A 189 -0.81 9.38 5.32
N SER A 190 0.36 9.59 4.71
CA SER A 190 1.51 8.70 4.84
C SER A 190 2.79 9.48 4.60
N SER A 191 3.34 10.14 5.62
CA SER A 191 4.53 10.99 5.49
C SER A 191 5.59 10.69 6.55
N VAL A 192 6.32 11.71 6.98
CA VAL A 192 7.54 11.58 7.81
C VAL A 192 7.33 10.86 9.14
N GLU A 193 6.14 10.88 9.71
CA GLU A 193 5.82 10.20 10.97
C GLU A 193 6.01 8.68 10.89
N PHE A 194 5.68 8.07 9.74
CA PHE A 194 5.87 6.64 9.52
C PHE A 194 7.35 6.30 9.28
N ASP A 195 8.10 7.19 8.66
CA ASP A 195 9.52 7.00 8.51
C ASP A 195 10.23 7.04 9.87
N TRP A 196 9.88 8.01 10.71
CA TRP A 196 10.38 8.08 12.07
C TRP A 196 10.06 6.82 12.89
N CYS A 197 8.84 6.30 12.77
CA CYS A 197 8.45 5.03 13.41
C CYS A 197 9.28 3.86 12.89
N SER A 198 9.53 3.79 11.58
CA SER A 198 10.34 2.76 10.94
C SER A 198 11.79 2.80 11.40
N VAL A 199 12.41 3.99 11.48
CA VAL A 199 13.76 4.20 12.01
C VAL A 199 13.86 3.71 13.45
N ASN A 200 12.89 4.09 14.31
CA ASN A 200 12.88 3.62 15.71
C ASN A 200 12.72 2.10 15.82
N ALA A 201 11.94 1.48 14.93
CA ALA A 201 11.75 0.03 14.91
C ALA A 201 13.06 -0.70 14.55
N VAL A 202 13.76 -0.27 13.50
CA VAL A 202 15.04 -0.91 13.11
C VAL A 202 16.13 -0.68 14.15
N GLN A 203 16.25 0.51 14.71
CA GLN A 203 17.21 0.82 15.75
C GLN A 203 16.93 0.01 17.04
N THR A 204 15.66 -0.15 17.40
CA THR A 204 15.28 -0.95 18.56
C THR A 204 15.58 -2.43 18.32
N ALA A 205 15.33 -2.96 17.15
CA ALA A 205 15.69 -4.32 16.77
C ALA A 205 17.21 -4.54 16.94
N ARG A 206 18.04 -3.63 16.43
CA ARG A 206 19.51 -3.69 16.60
C ARG A 206 19.92 -3.65 18.08
N LYS A 207 19.35 -2.75 18.88
CA LYS A 207 19.62 -2.67 20.33
C LYS A 207 19.26 -3.97 21.06
N LEU A 208 18.28 -4.71 20.57
CA LEU A 208 17.87 -6.03 21.11
C LEU A 208 18.69 -7.20 20.55
N GLY A 209 19.70 -6.94 19.74
CA GLY A 209 20.58 -7.95 19.14
C GLY A 209 19.99 -8.67 17.96
N TYR A 210 18.98 -8.09 17.29
CA TYR A 210 18.48 -8.58 16.00
C TYR A 210 19.18 -7.85 14.85
N LYS A 211 19.43 -8.57 13.77
CA LYS A 211 19.77 -7.97 12.50
C LYS A 211 18.53 -7.30 11.92
N SER A 212 18.63 -6.01 11.67
CA SER A 212 17.54 -5.21 11.14
C SER A 212 17.58 -5.19 9.62
N ILE A 213 16.46 -5.51 8.99
CA ILE A 213 16.29 -5.53 7.55
C ILE A 213 15.17 -4.56 7.21
N MET A 214 15.45 -3.56 6.39
CA MET A 214 14.45 -2.60 5.92
C MET A 214 14.08 -2.90 4.47
N ILE A 215 12.80 -2.81 4.14
CA ILE A 215 12.33 -2.74 2.75
C ILE A 215 11.64 -1.39 2.58
N ASN A 216 12.20 -0.52 1.76
CA ASN A 216 11.62 0.78 1.43
C ASN A 216 12.18 1.26 0.09
N TYR A 217 11.46 2.19 -0.57
CA TYR A 217 11.87 2.70 -1.89
C TYR A 217 11.87 4.23 -1.99
N ASN A 218 11.63 4.93 -0.88
CA ASN A 218 11.70 6.40 -0.87
C ASN A 218 13.13 6.84 -0.53
N PRO A 219 13.87 7.47 -1.47
CA PRO A 219 15.25 7.90 -1.22
C PRO A 219 15.36 9.09 -0.26
N GLU A 220 14.27 9.82 -0.01
CA GLU A 220 14.23 11.01 0.85
C GLU A 220 13.94 10.67 2.32
N THR A 221 13.88 9.38 2.67
CA THR A 221 13.60 8.94 4.04
C THR A 221 14.87 8.62 4.81
N VAL A 222 14.87 8.91 6.12
CA VAL A 222 15.98 8.54 7.02
C VAL A 222 16.09 7.02 7.17
N SER A 223 14.98 6.29 7.06
CA SER A 223 15.00 4.81 7.11
C SER A 223 15.79 4.17 5.96
N THR A 224 16.03 4.91 4.88
CA THR A 224 16.84 4.48 3.74
C THR A 224 18.27 4.99 3.77
N ASP A 225 18.69 5.66 4.85
CA ASP A 225 20.08 6.05 5.04
C ASP A 225 20.98 4.82 5.28
N TYR A 226 22.22 4.89 4.81
CA TYR A 226 23.14 3.77 4.76
C TYR A 226 23.49 3.15 6.13
N ASP A 227 23.32 3.90 7.22
CA ASP A 227 23.72 3.50 8.59
C ASP A 227 22.51 3.11 9.47
N MET A 228 21.29 3.28 8.98
CA MET A 228 20.08 3.07 9.78
C MET A 228 19.78 1.60 10.05
N CYS A 229 20.05 0.70 9.12
CA CYS A 229 19.76 -0.73 9.25
C CYS A 229 20.95 -1.59 8.79
N ASP A 230 20.93 -2.89 9.10
CA ASP A 230 21.99 -3.81 8.70
C ASP A 230 21.86 -4.22 7.22
N ARG A 231 20.63 -4.26 6.69
CA ARG A 231 20.33 -4.46 5.26
C ARG A 231 19.15 -3.61 4.82
N LEU A 232 19.32 -2.92 3.72
CA LEU A 232 18.27 -2.15 3.06
C LEU A 232 17.98 -2.76 1.69
N TYR A 233 16.77 -3.30 1.52
CA TYR A 233 16.22 -3.60 0.21
C TYR A 233 15.53 -2.35 -0.32
N PHE A 234 16.23 -1.65 -1.20
CA PHE A 234 15.70 -0.50 -1.91
C PHE A 234 14.88 -1.00 -3.09
N ASP A 235 13.68 -1.46 -2.80
CA ASP A 235 12.80 -2.13 -3.78
C ASP A 235 11.33 -1.88 -3.43
N GLU A 236 10.43 -2.24 -4.36
CA GLU A 236 9.00 -2.05 -4.20
C GLU A 236 8.43 -2.83 -2.99
N LEU A 237 7.46 -2.22 -2.31
CA LEU A 237 6.72 -2.83 -1.20
C LEU A 237 5.52 -3.64 -1.74
N SER A 238 5.76 -4.53 -2.68
CA SER A 238 4.75 -5.43 -3.22
C SER A 238 4.73 -6.75 -2.47
N PHE A 239 3.58 -7.45 -2.53
CA PHE A 239 3.45 -8.78 -1.91
C PHE A 239 4.48 -9.77 -2.44
N GLU A 240 4.75 -9.75 -3.75
CA GLU A 240 5.76 -10.57 -4.40
C GLU A 240 7.15 -10.32 -3.81
N ARG A 241 7.60 -9.04 -3.78
CA ARG A 241 8.95 -8.68 -3.33
C ARG A 241 9.17 -8.93 -1.86
N VAL A 242 8.18 -8.60 -1.04
CA VAL A 242 8.26 -8.89 0.41
C VAL A 242 8.41 -10.39 0.66
N LEU A 243 7.65 -11.24 -0.04
CA LEU A 243 7.81 -12.69 0.07
C LEU A 243 9.17 -13.18 -0.46
N ASP A 244 9.72 -12.56 -1.52
CA ASP A 244 11.04 -12.94 -2.04
C ASP A 244 12.15 -12.59 -1.03
N VAL A 245 12.07 -11.44 -0.38
CA VAL A 245 13.00 -11.07 0.70
C VAL A 245 12.86 -12.02 1.90
N ILE A 246 11.63 -12.36 2.31
CA ILE A 246 11.40 -13.29 3.41
C ILE A 246 11.95 -14.67 3.11
N ASP A 247 11.80 -15.16 1.87
CA ASP A 247 12.37 -16.45 1.45
C ASP A 247 13.90 -16.47 1.54
N LEU A 248 14.57 -15.35 1.26
CA LEU A 248 16.02 -15.23 1.30
C LEU A 248 16.55 -15.03 2.72
N GLU A 249 15.97 -14.09 3.46
CA GLU A 249 16.46 -13.66 4.78
C GLU A 249 16.01 -14.59 5.90
N GLN A 250 14.92 -15.34 5.73
CA GLN A 250 14.33 -16.23 6.75
C GLN A 250 14.17 -15.52 8.11
N PRO A 251 13.55 -14.32 8.17
CA PRO A 251 13.50 -13.54 9.39
C PRO A 251 12.64 -14.19 10.47
N GLY A 252 12.89 -13.88 11.73
CA GLY A 252 12.05 -14.28 12.85
C GLY A 252 10.65 -13.63 12.83
N GLY A 253 10.46 -12.57 12.03
CA GLY A 253 9.19 -11.92 11.81
C GLY A 253 9.26 -10.62 11.03
N VAL A 254 8.10 -10.08 10.72
CA VAL A 254 7.93 -8.86 9.91
C VAL A 254 7.12 -7.82 10.68
N ILE A 255 7.62 -6.61 10.79
CA ILE A 255 6.92 -5.46 11.38
C ILE A 255 6.26 -4.67 10.25
N VAL A 256 4.93 -4.58 10.27
CA VAL A 256 4.12 -3.89 9.25
C VAL A 256 3.52 -2.58 9.75
N SER A 257 3.26 -2.47 11.05
CA SER A 257 2.46 -1.39 11.65
C SER A 257 3.14 -0.02 11.67
N VAL A 258 4.43 0.06 11.40
CA VAL A 258 5.21 1.31 11.43
C VAL A 258 5.31 2.01 10.08
N GLY A 259 4.97 1.33 8.98
CA GLY A 259 5.08 1.85 7.61
C GLY A 259 3.79 2.45 7.05
N GLY A 260 2.74 2.58 7.86
CA GLY A 260 1.44 3.10 7.41
C GLY A 260 0.67 2.12 6.52
N GLN A 261 -0.09 2.65 5.58
CA GLN A 261 -1.10 1.88 4.86
C GLN A 261 -0.53 0.82 3.90
N ILE A 262 0.59 1.11 3.22
CA ILE A 262 1.16 0.16 2.25
C ILE A 262 1.51 -1.17 2.92
N PRO A 263 2.29 -1.20 4.01
CA PRO A 263 2.52 -2.43 4.76
C PRO A 263 1.25 -3.03 5.40
N ASN A 264 0.35 -2.20 5.92
CA ASN A 264 -0.90 -2.69 6.52
C ASN A 264 -1.74 -3.47 5.52
N ASN A 265 -1.80 -3.05 4.25
CA ASN A 265 -2.49 -3.77 3.18
C ASN A 265 -1.87 -5.14 2.87
N LEU A 266 -0.60 -5.35 3.24
CA LEU A 266 0.08 -6.64 3.10
C LEU A 266 -0.15 -7.57 4.29
N ALA A 267 -0.54 -7.05 5.46
CA ALA A 267 -0.60 -7.80 6.71
C ALA A 267 -1.41 -9.11 6.60
N MET A 268 -2.63 -9.04 6.06
CA MET A 268 -3.48 -10.22 5.88
C MET A 268 -2.96 -11.19 4.83
N LYS A 269 -2.35 -10.68 3.75
CA LYS A 269 -1.73 -11.50 2.70
C LYS A 269 -0.54 -12.28 3.26
N LEU A 270 0.33 -11.63 4.04
CA LEU A 270 1.47 -12.26 4.72
C LEU A 270 0.99 -13.29 5.75
N HIS A 271 -0.05 -12.97 6.52
CA HIS A 271 -0.63 -13.89 7.50
C HIS A 271 -1.15 -15.18 6.85
N ARG A 272 -1.83 -15.10 5.70
CA ARG A 272 -2.28 -16.27 4.94
C ARG A 272 -1.13 -17.15 4.43
N GLN A 273 0.06 -16.58 4.28
CA GLN A 273 1.28 -17.31 3.94
C GLN A 273 2.08 -17.77 5.18
N SER A 274 1.46 -17.73 6.35
CA SER A 274 2.08 -18.11 7.62
C SER A 274 3.36 -17.33 7.99
N VAL A 275 3.50 -16.12 7.45
CA VAL A 275 4.61 -15.22 7.83
C VAL A 275 4.34 -14.66 9.21
N PRO A 276 5.29 -14.76 10.18
CA PRO A 276 5.13 -14.19 11.50
C PRO A 276 5.09 -12.66 11.42
N VAL A 277 3.91 -12.06 11.59
CA VAL A 277 3.77 -10.61 11.71
C VAL A 277 3.91 -10.21 13.16
N LEU A 278 4.87 -9.34 13.44
CA LEU A 278 5.18 -8.85 14.78
C LEU A 278 4.37 -7.59 15.10
N GLY A 279 4.01 -7.43 16.36
CA GLY A 279 3.20 -6.30 16.84
C GLY A 279 1.70 -6.60 16.79
N THR A 280 0.92 -5.70 16.18
CA THR A 280 -0.53 -5.89 16.07
C THR A 280 -0.85 -7.08 15.16
N SER A 281 -1.73 -7.96 15.64
CA SER A 281 -2.19 -9.11 14.86
C SER A 281 -2.80 -8.67 13.52
N PRO A 282 -2.49 -9.34 12.39
CA PRO A 282 -3.12 -9.04 11.10
C PRO A 282 -4.64 -9.05 11.13
N LEU A 283 -5.25 -9.94 11.89
CA LEU A 283 -6.71 -9.96 12.09
C LEU A 283 -7.22 -8.71 12.81
N SER A 284 -6.42 -8.15 13.70
CA SER A 284 -6.76 -6.92 14.42
C SER A 284 -6.54 -5.69 13.55
N ILE A 285 -5.50 -5.69 12.71
CA ILE A 285 -5.29 -4.67 11.67
C ILE A 285 -6.49 -4.65 10.72
N ASP A 286 -6.89 -5.80 10.18
CA ASP A 286 -8.05 -5.90 9.28
C ASP A 286 -9.35 -5.40 9.94
N ARG A 287 -9.58 -5.70 11.22
CA ARG A 287 -10.75 -5.18 11.95
C ARG A 287 -10.72 -3.68 12.16
N ALA A 288 -9.53 -3.09 12.33
CA ALA A 288 -9.37 -1.66 12.54
C ALA A 288 -9.45 -0.87 11.22
N GLU A 289 -8.86 -1.40 10.16
CA GLU A 289 -8.79 -0.75 8.83
C GLU A 289 -10.09 -0.91 8.03
N ASN A 290 -10.79 -2.04 8.19
CA ASN A 290 -12.07 -2.25 7.53
C ASN A 290 -13.17 -1.46 8.22
N ARG A 291 -13.67 -0.42 7.57
CA ARG A 291 -14.65 0.52 8.14
C ARG A 291 -15.93 -0.16 8.61
N HIS A 292 -16.46 -1.11 7.84
CA HIS A 292 -17.62 -1.89 8.22
C HIS A 292 -17.36 -2.70 9.51
N LYS A 293 -16.26 -3.45 9.56
CA LYS A 293 -15.89 -4.26 10.73
C LYS A 293 -15.63 -3.39 11.95
N PHE A 294 -15.00 -2.22 11.76
CA PHE A 294 -14.72 -1.29 12.84
C PHE A 294 -16.02 -0.67 13.38
N SER A 295 -16.89 -0.15 12.51
CA SER A 295 -18.17 0.42 12.92
C SER A 295 -19.08 -0.61 13.59
N ALA A 296 -19.17 -1.83 13.05
CA ALA A 296 -19.91 -2.93 13.68
C ALA A 296 -19.34 -3.29 15.06
N MET A 297 -18.02 -3.19 15.24
CA MET A 297 -17.38 -3.38 16.54
C MET A 297 -17.76 -2.26 17.54
N LEU A 298 -17.82 -1.01 17.10
CA LEU A 298 -18.25 0.13 17.94
C LEU A 298 -19.70 -0.05 18.39
N ASP A 299 -20.58 -0.46 17.48
CA ASP A 299 -21.99 -0.76 17.80
C ASP A 299 -22.12 -1.87 18.86
N GLN A 300 -21.38 -2.98 18.70
CA GLN A 300 -21.33 -4.06 19.68
C GLN A 300 -20.80 -3.62 21.05
N LEU A 301 -19.92 -2.65 21.06
CA LEU A 301 -19.41 -2.03 22.28
C LEU A 301 -20.36 -0.96 22.85
N GLY A 302 -21.44 -0.61 22.18
CA GLY A 302 -22.32 0.51 22.56
C GLY A 302 -21.53 1.83 22.67
N ILE A 303 -20.65 2.06 21.70
CA ILE A 303 -19.92 3.33 21.56
C ILE A 303 -20.62 4.14 20.48
N ASP A 304 -21.06 5.34 20.85
CA ASP A 304 -21.73 6.24 19.93
C ASP A 304 -20.83 6.58 18.73
N GLN A 305 -21.40 6.57 17.55
CA GLN A 305 -20.77 6.96 16.30
C GLN A 305 -21.81 7.62 15.40
N PRO A 306 -21.41 8.42 14.38
CA PRO A 306 -22.34 8.89 13.37
C PRO A 306 -23.11 7.72 12.76
N ALA A 307 -24.38 7.92 12.44
CA ALA A 307 -25.17 6.90 11.75
C ALA A 307 -24.45 6.50 10.45
N TRP A 308 -24.41 5.22 10.16
CA TRP A 308 -23.71 4.68 9.00
C TRP A 308 -24.46 3.50 8.39
N LYS A 309 -24.28 3.28 7.10
CA LYS A 309 -24.80 2.11 6.39
C LYS A 309 -23.83 1.72 5.26
N GLU A 310 -23.66 0.44 5.05
CA GLU A 310 -23.05 -0.09 3.84
C GLU A 310 -24.09 -0.11 2.73
N LEU A 311 -23.78 0.51 1.60
CA LEU A 311 -24.72 0.62 0.50
C LEU A 311 -24.45 -0.47 -0.54
N THR A 312 -25.48 -1.25 -0.80
CA THR A 312 -25.48 -2.27 -1.86
C THR A 312 -26.40 -1.91 -3.01
N SER A 313 -27.39 -1.04 -2.77
CA SER A 313 -28.37 -0.60 -3.76
C SER A 313 -28.71 0.89 -3.64
N LEU A 314 -29.46 1.43 -4.60
CA LEU A 314 -29.98 2.80 -4.54
C LEU A 314 -31.10 2.92 -3.50
N GLU A 315 -31.90 1.88 -3.32
CA GLU A 315 -32.94 1.83 -2.30
C GLU A 315 -32.36 1.94 -0.90
N ASP A 316 -31.24 1.27 -0.62
CA ASP A 316 -30.48 1.38 0.64
C ASP A 316 -30.04 2.82 0.90
N MET A 317 -29.65 3.51 -0.16
CA MET A 317 -29.23 4.91 -0.10
C MET A 317 -30.39 5.83 0.31
N GLU A 318 -31.51 5.70 -0.40
CA GLU A 318 -32.70 6.52 -0.12
C GLU A 318 -33.21 6.30 1.30
N GLU A 319 -33.30 5.04 1.76
CA GLU A 319 -33.69 4.71 3.12
C GLU A 319 -32.76 5.35 4.15
N PHE A 320 -31.45 5.30 3.92
CA PHE A 320 -30.46 5.87 4.85
C PHE A 320 -30.58 7.39 4.91
N VAL A 321 -30.63 8.06 3.76
CA VAL A 321 -30.73 9.52 3.69
C VAL A 321 -32.05 10.05 4.29
N ASN A 322 -33.16 9.35 4.04
CA ASN A 322 -34.44 9.69 4.62
C ASN A 322 -34.41 9.64 6.18
N LYS A 323 -33.56 8.76 6.72
CA LYS A 323 -33.39 8.62 8.17
C LYS A 323 -32.49 9.67 8.79
N VAL A 324 -31.38 10.03 8.13
CA VAL A 324 -30.31 10.84 8.74
C VAL A 324 -30.25 12.27 8.21
N GLY A 325 -30.83 12.54 7.02
CA GLY A 325 -30.71 13.81 6.32
C GLY A 325 -29.35 14.07 5.68
N TYR A 326 -29.22 15.18 4.98
CA TYR A 326 -27.96 15.68 4.45
C TYR A 326 -27.32 16.68 5.43
N PRO A 327 -25.97 16.86 5.40
CA PRO A 327 -25.01 16.21 4.49
C PRO A 327 -24.62 14.80 4.93
N VAL A 328 -24.24 13.98 3.95
CA VAL A 328 -23.68 12.64 4.18
C VAL A 328 -22.29 12.52 3.60
N LEU A 329 -21.48 11.66 4.17
CA LEU A 329 -20.12 11.39 3.73
C LEU A 329 -20.05 10.01 3.08
N VAL A 330 -19.66 9.98 1.81
CA VAL A 330 -19.41 8.75 1.04
C VAL A 330 -17.96 8.32 1.24
N ARG A 331 -17.74 7.05 1.55
CA ARG A 331 -16.42 6.48 1.82
C ARG A 331 -16.30 5.11 1.17
N PRO A 332 -15.44 4.91 0.17
CA PRO A 332 -15.04 3.56 -0.22
C PRO A 332 -14.34 2.88 0.95
N SER A 333 -14.59 1.59 1.13
CA SER A 333 -13.82 0.79 2.08
C SER A 333 -12.40 0.59 1.52
N TYR A 334 -11.37 0.67 2.37
CA TYR A 334 -9.96 0.48 1.99
C TYR A 334 -9.37 1.52 1.01
N VAL A 335 -9.88 2.72 0.94
CA VAL A 335 -9.25 3.79 0.16
C VAL A 335 -8.36 4.65 1.04
N LEU A 336 -7.16 4.90 0.55
CA LEU A 336 -6.13 5.74 1.17
C LEU A 336 -6.45 7.23 1.03
N SER A 337 -6.16 7.98 2.09
CA SER A 337 -5.94 9.44 2.04
C SER A 337 -7.11 10.24 1.45
N GLY A 338 -8.36 9.82 1.70
CA GLY A 338 -9.52 10.58 1.24
C GLY A 338 -9.79 10.52 -0.26
N ALA A 339 -9.05 9.73 -1.05
CA ALA A 339 -9.36 9.51 -2.45
C ALA A 339 -10.79 8.93 -2.58
N ALA A 340 -11.61 9.54 -3.43
CA ALA A 340 -13.03 9.23 -3.61
C ALA A 340 -13.88 9.33 -2.31
N MET A 341 -13.42 10.05 -1.28
CA MET A 341 -14.24 10.46 -0.15
C MET A 341 -14.85 11.82 -0.45
N ASN A 342 -16.17 11.94 -0.38
CA ASN A 342 -16.86 13.18 -0.66
C ASN A 342 -18.02 13.42 0.30
N VAL A 343 -18.24 14.68 0.64
CA VAL A 343 -19.42 15.13 1.38
C VAL A 343 -20.47 15.53 0.37
N CYS A 344 -21.63 14.87 0.44
CA CYS A 344 -22.75 15.10 -0.46
C CYS A 344 -23.83 15.88 0.28
N TYR A 345 -24.28 16.97 -0.32
CA TYR A 345 -25.29 17.86 0.24
C TYR A 345 -26.70 17.65 -0.34
N ASN A 346 -26.78 16.84 -1.40
CA ASN A 346 -28.02 16.51 -2.07
C ASN A 346 -27.94 15.13 -2.73
N GLU A 347 -29.08 14.69 -3.29
CA GLU A 347 -29.21 13.36 -3.87
C GLU A 347 -28.42 13.19 -5.17
N ASP A 348 -28.33 14.23 -5.99
CA ASP A 348 -27.62 14.17 -7.27
C ASP A 348 -26.13 13.99 -7.06
N GLU A 349 -25.53 14.78 -6.16
CA GLU A 349 -24.14 14.60 -5.75
C GLU A 349 -23.87 13.20 -5.19
N LEU A 350 -24.80 12.70 -4.35
CA LEU A 350 -24.64 11.37 -3.75
C LEU A 350 -24.65 10.25 -4.82
N LYS A 351 -25.51 10.34 -5.81
CA LYS A 351 -25.58 9.38 -6.92
C LYS A 351 -24.29 9.39 -7.77
N GLU A 352 -23.81 10.59 -8.10
CA GLU A 352 -22.57 10.77 -8.86
C GLU A 352 -21.37 10.18 -8.12
N PHE A 353 -21.18 10.52 -6.84
CA PHE A 353 -20.07 10.02 -6.04
C PHE A 353 -20.15 8.53 -5.72
N LEU A 354 -21.35 7.96 -5.60
CA LEU A 354 -21.51 6.52 -5.46
C LEU A 354 -21.06 5.76 -6.71
N GLN A 355 -21.32 6.31 -7.88
CA GLN A 355 -20.87 5.72 -9.14
C GLN A 355 -19.33 5.75 -9.21
N MET A 356 -18.71 6.90 -8.95
CA MET A 356 -17.25 7.02 -8.90
C MET A 356 -16.63 6.10 -7.85
N ALA A 357 -17.21 6.03 -6.66
CA ALA A 357 -16.70 5.19 -5.57
C ALA A 357 -16.76 3.68 -5.91
N LYS A 358 -17.80 3.23 -6.64
CA LYS A 358 -17.89 1.86 -7.13
C LYS A 358 -16.85 1.54 -8.20
N GLU A 359 -16.48 2.50 -9.03
CA GLU A 359 -15.42 2.33 -10.03
C GLU A 359 -14.04 2.19 -9.39
N VAL A 360 -13.77 2.98 -8.35
CA VAL A 360 -12.50 2.96 -7.60
C VAL A 360 -12.37 1.74 -6.69
N SER A 361 -13.48 1.26 -6.12
CA SER A 361 -13.49 0.16 -5.15
C SER A 361 -14.41 -0.98 -5.60
N LYS A 362 -14.03 -1.68 -6.67
CA LYS A 362 -14.81 -2.81 -7.21
C LYS A 362 -14.89 -4.01 -6.27
N GLU A 363 -13.96 -4.14 -5.34
CA GLU A 363 -13.85 -5.29 -4.42
C GLU A 363 -14.51 -5.06 -3.06
N TYR A 364 -14.79 -3.82 -2.72
CA TYR A 364 -15.29 -3.47 -1.38
C TYR A 364 -16.51 -2.58 -1.45
N PRO A 365 -17.48 -2.80 -0.55
CA PRO A 365 -18.68 -1.99 -0.51
C PRO A 365 -18.38 -0.53 -0.15
N VAL A 366 -19.25 0.36 -0.57
CA VAL A 366 -19.20 1.77 -0.22
C VAL A 366 -19.97 1.99 1.08
N VAL A 367 -19.34 2.66 2.04
CA VAL A 367 -19.96 3.06 3.30
C VAL A 367 -20.37 4.52 3.21
N VAL A 368 -21.63 4.79 3.57
CA VAL A 368 -22.13 6.14 3.75
C VAL A 368 -22.38 6.40 5.22
N SER A 369 -22.01 7.57 5.68
CA SER A 369 -22.22 8.00 7.07
C SER A 369 -22.75 9.43 7.14
N GLN A 370 -23.48 9.73 8.20
CA GLN A 370 -23.85 11.10 8.53
C GLN A 370 -22.59 11.95 8.67
N PHE A 371 -22.57 13.12 8.02
CA PHE A 371 -21.47 14.08 8.16
C PHE A 371 -21.76 15.05 9.30
N MET A 372 -20.82 15.14 10.24
CA MET A 372 -20.94 16.00 11.41
C MET A 372 -20.27 17.35 11.13
N GLN A 373 -21.06 18.41 10.95
CA GLN A 373 -20.56 19.76 10.74
C GLN A 373 -20.21 20.45 12.07
N ASP A 374 -19.30 21.42 12.02
CA ASP A 374 -18.93 22.29 13.15
C ASP A 374 -18.54 21.53 14.43
N THR A 375 -17.99 20.34 14.27
CA THR A 375 -17.54 19.51 15.38
C THR A 375 -16.06 19.66 15.62
N LYS A 376 -15.67 19.63 16.90
CA LYS A 376 -14.27 19.62 17.31
C LYS A 376 -13.70 18.22 17.16
N GLU A 377 -12.51 18.13 16.57
CA GLU A 377 -11.78 16.86 16.43
C GLU A 377 -10.75 16.71 17.56
N ILE A 378 -10.76 15.54 18.19
CA ILE A 378 -9.85 15.20 19.28
C ILE A 378 -9.31 13.82 19.00
N GLU A 379 -7.99 13.66 19.06
CA GLU A 379 -7.32 12.39 18.82
C GLU A 379 -6.88 11.73 20.12
N PHE A 380 -6.92 10.41 20.12
CA PHE A 380 -6.42 9.57 21.19
C PHE A 380 -5.46 8.55 20.61
N ASP A 381 -4.17 8.78 20.78
CA ASP A 381 -3.11 7.88 20.40
C ASP A 381 -2.69 7.04 21.61
N ALA A 382 -2.58 5.74 21.43
CA ALA A 382 -2.25 4.87 22.56
C ALA A 382 -1.43 3.65 22.14
N VAL A 383 -0.57 3.23 23.07
CA VAL A 383 0.13 1.96 23.04
C VAL A 383 -0.60 0.99 23.95
N ALA A 384 -0.93 -0.18 23.42
CA ALA A 384 -1.61 -1.22 24.18
C ALA A 384 -0.87 -2.56 24.12
N GLN A 385 -0.87 -3.28 25.23
CA GLN A 385 -0.34 -4.64 25.34
C GLN A 385 -1.42 -5.55 25.90
N ASN A 386 -1.73 -6.65 25.21
CA ASN A 386 -2.75 -7.63 25.61
C ASN A 386 -4.15 -7.02 25.86
N GLY A 387 -4.45 -5.91 25.16
CA GLY A 387 -5.70 -5.18 25.32
C GLY A 387 -5.73 -4.16 26.46
N GLU A 388 -4.64 -4.00 27.20
CA GLU A 388 -4.49 -2.95 28.22
C GLU A 388 -3.69 -1.79 27.64
N VAL A 389 -4.22 -0.56 27.77
CA VAL A 389 -3.54 0.66 27.37
C VAL A 389 -2.41 0.95 28.35
N VAL A 390 -1.18 0.91 27.87
CA VAL A 390 0.06 1.11 28.66
C VAL A 390 0.42 2.59 28.69
N GLU A 391 0.33 3.27 27.53
CA GLU A 391 0.64 4.69 27.38
C GLU A 391 -0.35 5.31 26.41
N TYR A 392 -0.65 6.61 26.54
CA TYR A 392 -1.56 7.32 25.65
C TYR A 392 -1.26 8.81 25.60
N ALA A 393 -1.70 9.43 24.50
CA ALA A 393 -1.72 10.86 24.29
C ALA A 393 -3.13 11.31 23.87
N ILE A 394 -3.53 12.52 24.29
CA ILE A 394 -4.75 13.18 23.80
C ILE A 394 -4.33 14.50 23.18
N SER A 395 -4.58 14.67 21.89
CA SER A 395 -4.38 15.90 21.14
C SER A 395 -5.70 16.45 20.62
N GLU A 396 -5.74 17.74 20.34
CA GLU A 396 -6.90 18.41 19.75
C GLU A 396 -6.49 19.14 18.48
N HIS A 397 -7.40 19.17 17.50
CA HIS A 397 -7.24 19.98 16.33
C HIS A 397 -7.64 21.44 16.61
N ILE A 398 -6.93 22.37 16.02
CA ILE A 398 -7.33 23.79 16.01
C ILE A 398 -8.48 23.96 15.04
N GLU A 399 -8.43 23.30 13.90
CA GLU A 399 -9.45 23.31 12.86
C GLU A 399 -10.66 22.44 13.28
N TYR A 400 -11.82 22.71 12.66
CA TYR A 400 -12.99 21.83 12.78
C TYR A 400 -12.76 20.50 12.05
N ALA A 401 -13.56 19.48 12.41
CA ALA A 401 -13.50 18.17 11.81
C ALA A 401 -13.65 18.21 10.28
N GLY A 402 -12.85 17.39 9.61
CA GLY A 402 -12.80 17.30 8.14
C GLY A 402 -11.45 17.67 7.53
N VAL A 403 -10.54 18.24 8.31
CA VAL A 403 -9.14 18.42 7.90
C VAL A 403 -8.38 17.15 8.26
N HIS A 404 -7.60 16.60 7.29
CA HIS A 404 -6.79 15.43 7.57
C HIS A 404 -5.76 15.76 8.66
N SER A 405 -5.58 14.86 9.61
CA SER A 405 -4.71 15.11 10.77
C SER A 405 -3.22 15.31 10.42
N GLY A 406 -2.76 14.83 9.28
CA GLY A 406 -1.42 15.14 8.77
C GLY A 406 -1.28 16.58 8.30
N ASP A 407 -2.39 17.27 8.02
CA ASP A 407 -2.44 18.65 7.54
C ASP A 407 -3.02 19.63 8.59
N ALA A 408 -3.65 19.10 9.65
CA ALA A 408 -4.24 19.87 10.71
C ALA A 408 -3.20 20.35 11.73
N THR A 409 -3.49 21.51 12.35
CA THR A 409 -2.71 22.01 13.48
C THR A 409 -3.12 21.28 14.75
N LEU A 410 -2.21 20.45 15.28
CA LEU A 410 -2.42 19.67 16.48
C LEU A 410 -1.86 20.36 17.72
N VAL A 411 -2.64 20.38 18.80
CA VAL A 411 -2.20 20.83 20.12
C VAL A 411 -2.08 19.64 21.07
N PHE A 412 -0.89 19.41 21.57
CA PHE A 412 -0.61 18.37 22.55
C PHE A 412 0.11 18.95 23.79
N PRO A 413 -0.32 18.61 25.03
CA PRO A 413 -1.59 17.94 25.35
C PRO A 413 -2.79 18.84 25.03
N ALA A 414 -3.96 18.24 24.77
CA ALA A 414 -5.19 18.99 24.49
C ALA A 414 -5.50 20.00 25.60
N GLN A 415 -5.76 21.27 25.23
CA GLN A 415 -5.90 22.39 26.15
C GLN A 415 -7.38 22.79 26.34
N LYS A 416 -8.19 22.76 25.27
CA LYS A 416 -9.56 23.26 25.25
C LYS A 416 -10.59 22.12 25.20
N ILE A 417 -10.41 21.14 26.10
CA ILE A 417 -11.35 20.03 26.26
C ILE A 417 -11.83 19.97 27.71
N TYR A 418 -13.09 19.62 27.93
CA TYR A 418 -13.60 19.39 29.27
C TYR A 418 -13.01 18.13 29.89
N PHE A 419 -12.82 18.14 31.20
CA PHE A 419 -12.29 16.99 31.94
C PHE A 419 -13.11 15.71 31.70
N GLU A 420 -14.44 15.83 31.66
CA GLU A 420 -15.32 14.68 31.40
C GLU A 420 -15.16 14.16 29.97
N THR A 421 -14.90 15.02 28.98
CA THR A 421 -14.60 14.62 27.62
C THR A 421 -13.30 13.77 27.58
N ALA A 422 -12.24 14.25 28.22
CA ALA A 422 -10.97 13.51 28.31
C ALA A 422 -11.16 12.14 29.00
N ARG A 423 -11.95 12.10 30.09
CA ARG A 423 -12.29 10.87 30.80
C ARG A 423 -13.08 9.88 29.94
N ARG A 424 -14.03 10.39 29.16
CA ARG A 424 -14.85 9.59 28.23
C ARG A 424 -14.01 9.02 27.10
N ILE A 425 -13.12 9.80 26.51
CA ILE A 425 -12.18 9.38 25.47
C ILE A 425 -11.29 8.22 25.98
N LYS A 426 -10.67 8.38 27.16
CA LYS A 426 -9.87 7.31 27.80
C LYS A 426 -10.68 6.02 28.02
N LYS A 427 -11.92 6.13 28.45
CA LYS A 427 -12.81 4.98 28.67
C LYS A 427 -13.12 4.27 27.34
N ILE A 428 -13.39 5.02 26.28
CA ILE A 428 -13.65 4.51 24.93
C ILE A 428 -12.39 3.78 24.43
N GLY A 429 -11.22 4.44 24.47
CA GLY A 429 -9.95 3.88 24.01
C GLY A 429 -9.61 2.57 24.69
N ARG A 430 -9.78 2.47 26.01
CA ARG A 430 -9.55 1.21 26.75
C ARG A 430 -10.53 0.10 26.34
N ARG A 431 -11.79 0.42 26.05
CA ARG A 431 -12.78 -0.58 25.60
C ARG A 431 -12.44 -1.10 24.21
N ILE A 432 -12.01 -0.23 23.31
CA ILE A 432 -11.58 -0.61 21.96
C ILE A 432 -10.31 -1.46 22.04
N ALA A 433 -9.30 -1.05 22.80
CA ALA A 433 -8.06 -1.81 23.00
C ALA A 433 -8.31 -3.24 23.48
N LYS A 434 -9.21 -3.41 24.49
CA LYS A 434 -9.62 -4.74 24.99
C LYS A 434 -10.27 -5.60 23.90
N ARG A 435 -11.05 -5.00 23.00
CA ARG A 435 -11.76 -5.73 21.94
C ARG A 435 -10.86 -6.11 20.78
N ILE A 436 -9.91 -5.25 20.43
CA ILE A 436 -8.94 -5.48 19.35
C ILE A 436 -7.92 -6.55 19.76
N LYS A 437 -7.62 -6.75 21.02
CA LYS A 437 -6.65 -7.68 21.59
C LYS A 437 -5.36 -7.78 20.79
N THR A 438 -4.34 -7.08 21.21
CA THR A 438 -2.98 -7.30 20.73
C THR A 438 -2.48 -8.65 21.27
N PHE A 439 -2.00 -9.53 20.40
CA PHE A 439 -1.38 -10.77 20.81
C PHE A 439 -0.12 -10.49 21.64
N PRO A 440 0.15 -11.31 22.68
CA PRO A 440 1.39 -11.17 23.43
C PRO A 440 2.57 -11.51 22.51
N VAL A 441 3.28 -10.52 22.07
CA VAL A 441 4.64 -10.71 21.54
C VAL A 441 5.57 -10.64 22.76
N ARG A 442 6.46 -11.60 22.89
CA ARG A 442 7.52 -11.59 23.93
C ARG A 442 8.51 -10.41 23.79
N SER A 443 8.22 -9.44 22.94
CA SER A 443 8.99 -8.22 22.75
C SER A 443 8.02 -7.06 22.57
N THR A 444 8.33 -5.98 23.23
CA THR A 444 7.66 -4.68 23.21
C THR A 444 7.42 -4.19 21.77
N CYS A 445 6.24 -4.42 21.23
CA CYS A 445 5.80 -3.78 20.01
C CYS A 445 4.47 -3.09 20.26
N SER A 446 4.44 -1.80 20.04
CA SER A 446 3.31 -0.91 20.25
C SER A 446 2.27 -1.08 19.13
N SER A 447 1.01 -1.19 19.51
CA SER A 447 -0.10 -0.98 18.59
C SER A 447 -0.57 0.46 18.76
N TRP A 448 -0.57 1.21 17.69
CA TRP A 448 -1.15 2.55 17.66
C TRP A 448 -2.67 2.41 17.52
N LEU A 449 -3.40 2.97 18.45
CA LEU A 449 -4.85 3.09 18.40
C LEU A 449 -5.17 4.57 18.27
N ARG A 450 -5.64 4.98 17.12
CA ARG A 450 -6.12 6.33 16.86
C ARG A 450 -7.64 6.35 16.88
N ILE A 451 -8.22 7.17 17.72
CA ILE A 451 -9.67 7.37 17.83
C ILE A 451 -9.92 8.81 17.49
N MET A 452 -10.58 9.06 16.37
CA MET A 452 -11.09 10.35 15.98
C MET A 452 -12.57 10.43 16.40
N LYS A 453 -12.95 11.51 17.02
CA LYS A 453 -14.34 11.88 17.28
C LYS A 453 -14.56 13.35 17.01
#